data_adba759d11a20b92426dc0a1482cb82c
#
_entry.id   adba759d11a20b92426dc0a1482cb82c
#
_cell.length_a   1.000
_cell.length_b   1.000
_cell.length_c   1.000
_cell.angle_alpha   90.00
_cell.angle_beta   90.00
_cell.angle_gamma   90.00
#
_symmetry.space_group_name_H-M   'P 1'
#
loop_
_entity.id
_entity.type
_entity.pdbx_description
1 polymer ?
#
loop_
_entity_poly.entity_id
_entity_poly.type
_entity_poly.pdbx_seq_one_letter_code
_entity_poly.pdbx_strand_id
1 'polypeptide(L)'
;MTIFVTADQHWGHVNIMKSCNRPFASISEHDAEMIKAWNSAVSNDDVVYHLGDVTLASAALASEVFSQLNGSIHVLGYPWHHDSRWLKKPQCSRNGQVLIDQPIVVLERMLKSGDEWLPAVLCHYPFEVWDRKHYGAVHLHGHTHGSLKQMPSRLDVGVDVAFKLFGEYRPFRMEEAVSWANSISEPVNGFDSG
;
A
#
# COMPACT_ATOMS: atom_id res chain seq x y z
N MET A 1 -11.47 7.58 13.05
CA MET A 1 -10.40 7.86 12.06
C MET A 1 -9.28 6.86 12.31
N THR A 2 -9.09 5.94 11.39
CA THR A 2 -8.02 4.95 11.37
C THR A 2 -7.06 5.31 10.24
N ILE A 3 -5.77 4.99 10.39
CA ILE A 3 -4.79 5.16 9.32
C ILE A 3 -4.53 3.81 8.68
N PHE A 4 -4.61 3.76 7.37
CA PHE A 4 -4.33 2.59 6.56
C PHE A 4 -3.11 2.83 5.67
N VAL A 5 -2.47 1.75 5.24
CA VAL A 5 -1.38 1.74 4.27
C VAL A 5 -1.54 0.59 3.29
N THR A 6 -1.22 0.83 2.03
CA THR A 6 -1.33 -0.18 0.96
C THR A 6 -0.49 0.18 -0.24
N ALA A 7 -0.32 -0.77 -1.18
CA ALA A 7 0.34 -0.58 -2.46
C ALA A 7 -0.12 -1.65 -3.48
N ASP A 8 0.22 -1.44 -4.74
CA ASP A 8 0.26 -2.46 -5.79
C ASP A 8 -1.11 -3.03 -6.19
N GLN A 9 -2.17 -2.24 -6.14
CA GLN A 9 -3.49 -2.69 -6.63
C GLN A 9 -3.45 -2.97 -8.13
N HIS A 10 -2.76 -2.12 -8.91
CA HIS A 10 -2.64 -2.27 -10.36
C HIS A 10 -3.97 -2.33 -11.11
N TRP A 11 -4.95 -1.47 -10.75
CA TRP A 11 -6.23 -1.42 -11.44
C TRP A 11 -6.06 -1.29 -12.96
N GLY A 12 -6.84 -2.06 -13.72
CA GLY A 12 -6.78 -2.09 -15.18
C GLY A 12 -5.56 -2.77 -15.79
N HIS A 13 -4.69 -3.40 -14.98
CA HIS A 13 -3.48 -4.07 -15.46
C HIS A 13 -3.67 -5.59 -15.62
N VAL A 14 -4.07 -6.02 -16.82
CA VAL A 14 -4.41 -7.43 -17.10
C VAL A 14 -3.28 -8.40 -16.70
N ASN A 15 -2.01 -8.04 -16.96
CA ASN A 15 -0.89 -8.95 -16.72
C ASN A 15 -0.60 -9.21 -15.24
N ILE A 16 -1.05 -8.33 -14.34
CA ILE A 16 -0.81 -8.49 -12.89
C ILE A 16 -1.44 -9.77 -12.35
N MET A 17 -2.60 -10.15 -12.88
CA MET A 17 -3.30 -11.38 -12.47
C MET A 17 -2.42 -12.60 -12.67
N LYS A 18 -1.72 -12.69 -13.82
CA LYS A 18 -0.79 -13.78 -14.12
C LYS A 18 0.52 -13.65 -13.34
N SER A 19 1.09 -12.45 -13.28
CA SER A 19 2.40 -12.22 -12.64
C SER A 19 2.39 -12.48 -11.14
N CYS A 20 1.25 -12.20 -10.47
CA CYS A 20 1.08 -12.37 -9.03
C CYS A 20 0.13 -13.51 -8.66
N ASN A 21 -0.25 -14.38 -9.63
CA ASN A 21 -1.19 -15.48 -9.41
C ASN A 21 -2.51 -15.05 -8.76
N ARG A 22 -3.04 -13.86 -9.11
CA ARG A 22 -4.32 -13.36 -8.58
C ARG A 22 -5.47 -14.17 -9.20
N PRO A 23 -6.37 -14.79 -8.40
CA PRO A 23 -7.34 -15.79 -8.88
C PRO A 23 -8.63 -15.17 -9.46
N PHE A 24 -8.50 -14.21 -10.38
CA PHE A 24 -9.63 -13.55 -11.02
C PHE A 24 -9.75 -13.99 -12.48
N ALA A 25 -10.97 -14.19 -12.96
CA ALA A 25 -11.24 -14.61 -14.33
C ALA A 25 -11.10 -13.46 -15.34
N SER A 26 -11.20 -12.22 -14.90
CA SER A 26 -11.10 -11.03 -15.74
C SER A 26 -10.55 -9.83 -14.97
N ILE A 27 -10.03 -8.85 -15.72
CA ILE A 27 -9.58 -7.57 -15.12
C ILE A 27 -10.74 -6.79 -14.49
N SER A 28 -11.94 -6.90 -15.04
CA SER A 28 -13.13 -6.26 -14.47
C SER A 28 -13.51 -6.87 -13.13
N GLU A 29 -13.41 -8.19 -12.98
CA GLU A 29 -13.64 -8.88 -11.71
C GLU A 29 -12.54 -8.50 -10.69
N HIS A 30 -11.27 -8.52 -11.11
CA HIS A 30 -10.15 -8.08 -10.30
C HIS A 30 -10.39 -6.66 -9.74
N ASP A 31 -10.68 -5.71 -10.62
CA ASP A 31 -10.85 -4.31 -10.23
C ASP A 31 -12.04 -4.12 -9.28
N ALA A 32 -13.15 -4.82 -9.54
CA ALA A 32 -14.33 -4.78 -8.67
C ALA A 32 -14.05 -5.37 -7.27
N GLU A 33 -13.37 -6.52 -7.20
CA GLU A 33 -13.02 -7.14 -5.91
C GLU A 33 -11.98 -6.32 -5.13
N MET A 34 -11.01 -5.69 -5.79
CA MET A 34 -10.09 -4.75 -5.14
C MET A 34 -10.81 -3.55 -4.53
N ILE A 35 -11.76 -2.94 -5.26
CA ILE A 35 -12.58 -1.81 -4.76
C ILE A 35 -13.45 -2.27 -3.58
N LYS A 36 -14.06 -3.44 -3.68
CA LYS A 36 -14.89 -4.02 -2.62
C LYS A 36 -14.07 -4.29 -1.36
N ALA A 37 -12.90 -4.93 -1.48
CA ALA A 37 -12.00 -5.22 -0.36
C ALA A 37 -11.53 -3.93 0.32
N TRP A 38 -11.15 -2.91 -0.47
CA TRP A 38 -10.83 -1.58 0.04
C TRP A 38 -11.98 -0.99 0.87
N ASN A 39 -13.17 -0.89 0.29
CA ASN A 39 -14.33 -0.26 0.93
C ASN A 39 -14.90 -1.06 2.10
N SER A 40 -14.61 -2.35 2.20
CA SER A 40 -14.96 -3.18 3.36
C SER A 40 -14.09 -2.85 4.59
N ALA A 41 -12.84 -2.45 4.36
CA ALA A 41 -11.87 -2.14 5.42
C ALA A 41 -11.88 -0.65 5.80
N VAL A 42 -11.99 0.23 4.80
CA VAL A 42 -11.80 1.69 4.92
C VAL A 42 -13.15 2.39 4.95
N SER A 43 -13.36 3.23 5.96
CA SER A 43 -14.51 4.13 6.07
C SER A 43 -14.18 5.54 5.50
N ASN A 44 -15.20 6.37 5.28
CA ASN A 44 -15.00 7.72 4.74
C ASN A 44 -14.13 8.62 5.65
N ASP A 45 -14.18 8.44 6.96
CA ASP A 45 -13.43 9.25 7.92
C ASP A 45 -11.99 8.76 8.14
N ASP A 46 -11.56 7.73 7.42
CA ASP A 46 -10.23 7.15 7.55
C ASP A 46 -9.23 7.79 6.58
N VAL A 47 -7.95 7.63 6.87
CA VAL A 47 -6.84 8.11 6.06
C VAL A 47 -6.10 6.92 5.46
N VAL A 48 -5.80 6.96 4.17
CA VAL A 48 -5.07 5.89 3.48
C VAL A 48 -3.82 6.44 2.83
N TYR A 49 -2.65 5.89 3.18
CA TYR A 49 -1.40 6.08 2.44
C TYR A 49 -1.23 4.97 1.41
N HIS A 50 -1.32 5.34 0.14
CA HIS A 50 -1.07 4.45 -0.99
C HIS A 50 0.36 4.64 -1.47
N LEU A 51 1.20 3.61 -1.38
CA LEU A 51 2.64 3.74 -1.62
C LEU A 51 3.02 3.69 -3.11
N GLY A 52 2.05 3.59 -4.02
CA GLY A 52 2.29 3.58 -5.47
C GLY A 52 1.80 2.30 -6.15
N ASP A 53 1.94 2.26 -7.48
CA ASP A 53 1.38 1.22 -8.35
C ASP A 53 -0.15 1.11 -8.25
N VAL A 54 -0.80 2.28 -8.28
CA VAL A 54 -2.26 2.40 -8.33
C VAL A 54 -2.78 1.85 -9.66
N THR A 55 -2.30 2.39 -10.78
CA THR A 55 -2.69 1.94 -12.12
C THR A 55 -1.68 2.37 -13.20
N LEU A 56 -1.44 1.49 -14.18
CA LEU A 56 -0.70 1.83 -15.40
C LEU A 56 -1.59 2.47 -16.46
N ALA A 57 -2.88 2.52 -16.25
CA ALA A 57 -3.87 2.95 -17.23
C ALA A 57 -3.96 4.49 -17.36
N SER A 58 -5.01 4.95 -17.99
CA SER A 58 -5.25 6.38 -18.25
C SER A 58 -5.69 7.11 -16.97
N ALA A 59 -5.58 8.44 -16.99
CA ALA A 59 -6.15 9.27 -15.95
C ALA A 59 -7.68 9.13 -15.80
N ALA A 60 -8.37 8.72 -16.88
CA ALA A 60 -9.80 8.45 -16.82
C ALA A 60 -10.11 7.22 -15.94
N LEU A 61 -9.37 6.11 -16.11
CA LEU A 61 -9.53 4.94 -15.24
C LEU A 61 -9.14 5.27 -13.81
N ALA A 62 -8.04 6.00 -13.59
CA ALA A 62 -7.66 6.43 -12.24
C ALA A 62 -8.80 7.23 -11.58
N SER A 63 -9.41 8.17 -12.31
CA SER A 63 -10.55 8.95 -11.83
C SER A 63 -11.77 8.09 -11.51
N GLU A 64 -12.09 7.12 -12.37
CA GLU A 64 -13.18 6.17 -12.16
C GLU A 64 -12.97 5.34 -10.90
N VAL A 65 -11.78 4.79 -10.72
CA VAL A 65 -11.44 4.00 -9.53
C VAL A 65 -11.50 4.86 -8.27
N PHE A 66 -10.76 5.97 -8.22
CA PHE A 66 -10.72 6.82 -7.02
C PHE A 66 -12.11 7.29 -6.59
N SER A 67 -13.00 7.63 -7.54
CA SER A 67 -14.36 8.08 -7.23
C SER A 67 -15.20 7.03 -6.49
N GLN A 68 -14.78 5.77 -6.50
CA GLN A 68 -15.46 4.65 -5.83
C GLN A 68 -14.83 4.30 -4.47
N LEU A 69 -13.65 4.86 -4.13
CA LEU A 69 -12.93 4.52 -2.91
C LEU A 69 -13.30 5.41 -1.74
N ASN A 70 -13.45 4.80 -0.57
CA ASN A 70 -13.63 5.49 0.71
C ASN A 70 -12.29 6.04 1.24
N GLY A 71 -12.37 7.04 2.10
CA GLY A 71 -11.26 7.60 2.87
C GLY A 71 -10.58 8.80 2.21
N SER A 72 -9.82 9.53 3.00
CA SER A 72 -8.90 10.57 2.56
C SER A 72 -7.62 9.92 2.07
N ILE A 73 -7.36 9.97 0.76
CA ILE A 73 -6.31 9.18 0.12
C ILE A 73 -5.10 10.06 -0.16
N HIS A 74 -3.95 9.62 0.32
CA HIS A 74 -2.61 10.13 0.03
C HIS A 74 -1.87 9.13 -0.84
N VAL A 75 -1.33 9.55 -1.98
CA VAL A 75 -0.55 8.69 -2.86
C VAL A 75 0.88 9.19 -2.95
N LEU A 76 1.85 8.32 -2.73
CA LEU A 76 3.26 8.66 -2.92
C LEU A 76 3.56 8.84 -4.41
N GLY A 77 3.92 10.05 -4.80
CA GLY A 77 4.06 10.47 -6.19
C GLY A 77 5.45 10.21 -6.76
N TYR A 78 5.54 9.33 -7.75
CA TYR A 78 6.76 9.07 -8.51
C TYR A 78 6.58 9.51 -9.96
N PRO A 79 7.18 10.61 -10.41
CA PRO A 79 6.95 11.16 -11.76
C PRO A 79 7.46 10.25 -12.90
N TRP A 80 8.29 9.28 -12.62
CA TRP A 80 8.83 8.28 -13.57
C TRP A 80 8.25 6.88 -13.40
N HIS A 81 7.23 6.73 -12.55
CA HIS A 81 6.62 5.46 -12.18
C HIS A 81 5.39 5.14 -13.06
N HIS A 82 4.80 3.96 -12.87
CA HIS A 82 3.57 3.53 -13.55
C HIS A 82 2.44 4.55 -13.43
N ASP A 83 2.31 5.20 -12.28
CA ASP A 83 1.31 6.22 -11.99
C ASP A 83 1.53 7.57 -12.71
N SER A 84 2.70 7.77 -13.36
CA SER A 84 3.07 9.05 -14.01
C SER A 84 2.06 9.58 -15.02
N ARG A 85 1.22 8.70 -15.60
CA ARG A 85 0.19 9.07 -16.59
C ARG A 85 -0.96 9.87 -15.99
N TRP A 86 -1.24 9.71 -14.72
CA TRP A 86 -2.38 10.33 -14.05
C TRP A 86 -1.99 11.27 -12.90
N LEU A 87 -0.82 11.12 -12.28
CA LEU A 87 -0.36 11.93 -11.14
C LEU A 87 -0.45 13.44 -11.32
N LYS A 88 -0.32 13.94 -12.57
CA LYS A 88 -0.39 15.37 -12.90
C LYS A 88 -1.82 15.89 -13.04
N LYS A 89 -2.82 15.02 -12.95
CA LYS A 89 -4.24 15.39 -13.08
C LYS A 89 -4.92 15.21 -11.73
N PRO A 90 -5.70 16.19 -11.24
CA PRO A 90 -6.46 16.06 -10.01
C PRO A 90 -7.36 14.82 -10.05
N GLN A 91 -7.35 14.07 -8.96
CA GLN A 91 -8.22 12.93 -8.74
C GLN A 91 -9.05 13.19 -7.48
N CYS A 92 -10.24 12.60 -7.39
CA CYS A 92 -11.09 12.69 -6.22
C CYS A 92 -11.57 11.31 -5.81
N SER A 93 -11.46 11.01 -4.52
CA SER A 93 -12.13 9.89 -3.87
C SER A 93 -13.54 10.30 -3.43
N ARG A 94 -14.27 9.39 -2.81
CA ARG A 94 -15.57 9.71 -2.18
C ARG A 94 -15.47 10.79 -1.11
N ASN A 95 -14.29 10.94 -0.51
CA ASN A 95 -14.04 11.86 0.59
C ASN A 95 -13.27 13.14 0.21
N GLY A 96 -13.13 13.42 -1.07
CA GLY A 96 -12.50 14.64 -1.54
C GLY A 96 -11.30 14.41 -2.46
N GLN A 97 -10.47 15.44 -2.59
CA GLN A 97 -9.31 15.39 -3.48
C GLN A 97 -8.26 14.39 -2.97
N VAL A 98 -7.77 13.56 -3.89
CA VAL A 98 -6.59 12.69 -3.63
C VAL A 98 -5.35 13.58 -3.56
N LEU A 99 -4.59 13.43 -2.47
CA LEU A 99 -3.37 14.18 -2.23
C LEU A 99 -2.17 13.40 -2.78
N ILE A 100 -1.26 14.11 -3.43
CA ILE A 100 -0.02 13.52 -3.95
C ILE A 100 1.12 13.96 -3.04
N ASP A 101 1.66 13.00 -2.32
CA ASP A 101 2.76 13.21 -1.39
C ASP A 101 4.13 13.06 -2.09
N GLN A 102 5.21 13.35 -1.35
CA GLN A 102 6.57 13.09 -1.80
C GLN A 102 6.80 11.58 -1.94
N PRO A 103 7.78 11.16 -2.76
CA PRO A 103 8.13 9.74 -2.94
C PRO A 103 8.51 9.00 -1.66
N ILE A 104 9.00 9.72 -0.67
CA ILE A 104 9.33 9.19 0.66
C ILE A 104 8.63 10.06 1.69
N VAL A 105 7.85 9.42 2.56
CA VAL A 105 7.15 10.06 3.66
C VAL A 105 7.63 9.49 4.97
N VAL A 106 7.99 10.34 5.92
CA VAL A 106 8.34 9.95 7.28
C VAL A 106 7.22 10.38 8.21
N LEU A 107 6.55 9.41 8.80
CA LEU A 107 5.51 9.61 9.80
C LEU A 107 6.16 9.48 11.18
N GLU A 108 6.35 10.60 11.87
CA GLU A 108 7.19 10.65 13.08
C GLU A 108 6.56 9.98 14.30
N ARG A 109 5.21 9.90 14.34
CA ARG A 109 4.46 9.42 15.51
C ARG A 109 3.29 8.55 15.08
N MET A 110 3.57 7.29 14.74
CA MET A 110 2.51 6.40 14.24
C MET A 110 1.97 5.46 15.30
N LEU A 111 2.82 4.90 16.15
CA LEU A 111 2.40 4.00 17.21
C LEU A 111 3.07 4.34 18.52
N LYS A 112 2.29 4.23 19.59
CA LYS A 112 2.81 4.28 20.94
C LYS A 112 3.19 2.86 21.37
N SER A 113 4.50 2.62 21.55
CA SER A 113 5.02 1.40 22.15
C SER A 113 5.47 1.72 23.57
N GLY A 114 4.65 1.39 24.57
CA GLY A 114 4.86 1.87 25.93
C GLY A 114 4.72 3.40 25.99
N ASP A 115 5.77 4.10 26.37
CA ASP A 115 5.82 5.59 26.41
C ASP A 115 6.48 6.22 25.16
N GLU A 116 6.98 5.41 24.24
CA GLU A 116 7.65 5.88 23.03
C GLU A 116 6.75 5.79 21.78
N TRP A 117 6.92 6.76 20.87
CA TRP A 117 6.30 6.76 19.56
C TRP A 117 7.28 6.21 18.53
N LEU A 118 6.85 5.21 17.77
CA LEU A 118 7.65 4.65 16.68
C LEU A 118 7.37 5.39 15.37
N PRO A 119 8.40 5.87 14.69
CA PRO A 119 8.26 6.44 13.36
C PRO A 119 8.11 5.35 12.30
N ALA A 120 7.42 5.69 11.19
CA ALA A 120 7.32 4.85 10.02
C ALA A 120 7.86 5.58 8.79
N VAL A 121 8.71 4.92 8.01
CA VAL A 121 9.21 5.40 6.73
C VAL A 121 8.44 4.71 5.62
N LEU A 122 7.70 5.48 4.83
CA LEU A 122 6.88 5.01 3.72
C LEU A 122 7.62 5.30 2.39
N CYS A 123 7.76 4.29 1.56
CA CYS A 123 8.33 4.43 0.22
C CYS A 123 7.79 3.28 -0.66
N HIS A 124 7.62 3.51 -1.95
CA HIS A 124 7.22 2.41 -2.84
C HIS A 124 8.29 1.31 -2.91
N TYR A 125 9.55 1.71 -2.94
CA TYR A 125 10.68 0.77 -3.04
C TYR A 125 11.21 0.32 -1.67
N PRO A 126 11.62 -0.96 -1.54
CA PRO A 126 12.22 -1.47 -0.32
C PRO A 126 13.62 -0.89 -0.10
N PHE A 127 13.85 -0.38 1.11
CA PHE A 127 15.18 0.03 1.56
C PHE A 127 15.84 -1.06 2.40
N GLU A 128 17.15 -1.15 2.32
CA GLU A 128 17.94 -1.96 3.25
C GLU A 128 18.28 -1.16 4.52
N VAL A 129 18.46 0.16 4.35
CA VAL A 129 18.71 1.12 5.43
C VAL A 129 17.76 2.31 5.27
N TRP A 130 17.13 2.75 6.33
CA TRP A 130 16.22 3.90 6.37
C TRP A 130 16.42 4.75 7.61
N ASP A 131 15.82 5.94 7.62
CA ASP A 131 15.94 6.88 8.73
C ASP A 131 15.45 6.26 10.05
N ARG A 132 16.25 6.45 11.11
CA ARG A 132 15.97 5.97 12.47
C ARG A 132 15.73 4.46 12.61
N LYS A 133 16.19 3.62 11.68
CA LYS A 133 16.08 2.15 11.78
C LYS A 133 16.61 1.63 13.13
N HIS A 134 17.74 2.13 13.58
CA HIS A 134 18.38 1.76 14.85
C HIS A 134 17.68 2.31 16.10
N TYR A 135 16.68 3.20 15.92
CA TYR A 135 15.76 3.68 16.96
C TYR A 135 14.37 3.04 16.85
N GLY A 136 14.23 1.93 16.14
CA GLY A 136 12.98 1.20 16.03
C GLY A 136 12.01 1.71 14.96
N ALA A 137 12.42 2.63 14.08
CA ALA A 137 11.59 3.03 12.95
C ALA A 137 11.31 1.84 12.04
N VAL A 138 10.04 1.68 11.61
CA VAL A 138 9.66 0.67 10.63
C VAL A 138 9.71 1.24 9.22
N HIS A 139 9.98 0.37 8.23
CA HIS A 139 9.88 0.70 6.83
C HIS A 139 8.76 -0.10 6.17
N LEU A 140 7.78 0.63 5.59
CA LEU A 140 6.67 0.05 4.87
C LEU A 140 6.83 0.37 3.38
N HIS A 141 6.73 -0.64 2.52
CA HIS A 141 6.96 -0.52 1.09
C HIS A 141 5.96 -1.35 0.27
N GLY A 142 6.00 -1.23 -1.04
CA GLY A 142 5.32 -2.08 -2.01
C GLY A 142 6.32 -2.69 -2.99
N HIS A 143 5.96 -2.71 -4.27
CA HIS A 143 6.77 -3.05 -5.43
C HIS A 143 7.14 -4.53 -5.56
N THR A 144 7.36 -5.26 -4.48
CA THR A 144 7.94 -6.60 -4.54
C THR A 144 6.91 -7.72 -4.52
N HIS A 145 5.64 -7.39 -4.31
CA HIS A 145 4.52 -8.35 -4.24
C HIS A 145 4.80 -9.52 -3.28
N GLY A 146 5.60 -9.24 -2.23
CA GLY A 146 6.01 -10.22 -1.24
C GLY A 146 7.11 -11.19 -1.68
N SER A 147 7.76 -10.98 -2.83
CA SER A 147 8.86 -11.84 -3.30
C SER A 147 10.21 -11.56 -2.64
N LEU A 148 10.38 -10.36 -2.05
CA LEU A 148 11.62 -9.99 -1.41
C LEU A 148 11.79 -10.68 -0.05
N LYS A 149 13.04 -11.03 0.28
CA LYS A 149 13.40 -11.55 1.60
C LYS A 149 12.94 -10.58 2.70
N GLN A 150 12.20 -11.11 3.66
CA GLN A 150 11.75 -10.33 4.82
C GLN A 150 12.94 -10.02 5.75
N MET A 151 12.89 -8.87 6.39
CA MET A 151 13.89 -8.46 7.38
C MET A 151 13.21 -7.69 8.52
N PRO A 152 13.84 -7.65 9.71
CA PRO A 152 13.27 -6.96 10.87
C PRO A 152 12.91 -5.51 10.57
N SER A 153 11.75 -5.09 11.10
CA SER A 153 11.21 -3.73 10.99
C SER A 153 10.93 -3.27 9.54
N ARG A 154 10.80 -4.19 8.58
CA ARG A 154 10.41 -3.89 7.20
C ARG A 154 9.28 -4.80 6.74
N LEU A 155 8.24 -4.23 6.11
CA LEU A 155 7.12 -4.98 5.56
C LEU A 155 6.73 -4.46 4.17
N ASP A 156 6.49 -5.39 3.25
CA ASP A 156 5.75 -5.13 2.03
C ASP A 156 4.25 -5.07 2.36
N VAL A 157 3.63 -3.92 2.11
CA VAL A 157 2.20 -3.66 2.39
C VAL A 157 1.34 -3.71 1.12
N GLY A 158 1.88 -4.26 0.04
CA GLY A 158 1.15 -4.53 -1.19
C GLY A 158 0.00 -5.50 -0.95
N VAL A 159 -1.05 -5.38 -1.77
CA VAL A 159 -2.28 -6.19 -1.63
C VAL A 159 -2.04 -7.69 -1.75
N ASP A 160 -0.99 -8.12 -2.45
CA ASP A 160 -0.63 -9.54 -2.56
C ASP A 160 -0.14 -10.11 -1.21
N VAL A 161 0.58 -9.30 -0.42
CA VAL A 161 0.98 -9.66 0.93
C VAL A 161 -0.22 -9.62 1.87
N ALA A 162 -1.11 -8.62 1.75
CA ALA A 162 -2.35 -8.60 2.51
C ALA A 162 -3.17 -9.87 2.28
N PHE A 163 -3.30 -10.31 1.01
CA PHE A 163 -4.00 -11.55 0.69
C PHE A 163 -3.34 -12.78 1.33
N LYS A 164 -2.01 -12.88 1.30
CA LYS A 164 -1.29 -14.00 1.92
C LYS A 164 -1.46 -14.06 3.45
N LEU A 165 -1.57 -12.91 4.11
CA LEU A 165 -1.68 -12.82 5.56
C LEU A 165 -3.13 -12.91 6.06
N PHE A 166 -4.10 -12.37 5.31
CA PHE A 166 -5.48 -12.21 5.76
C PHE A 166 -6.52 -12.93 4.88
N GLY A 167 -6.13 -13.42 3.70
CA GLY A 167 -7.07 -13.97 2.70
C GLY A 167 -7.88 -12.89 1.95
N GLU A 168 -7.52 -11.63 2.08
CA GLU A 168 -8.23 -10.47 1.53
C GLU A 168 -7.26 -9.46 0.90
N TYR A 169 -7.62 -8.88 -0.26
CA TYR A 169 -6.85 -7.83 -0.95
C TYR A 169 -7.12 -6.44 -0.37
N ARG A 170 -7.18 -6.31 0.95
CA ARG A 170 -7.51 -5.07 1.66
C ARG A 170 -6.28 -4.24 2.05
N PRO A 171 -6.41 -2.92 2.25
CA PRO A 171 -5.38 -2.15 2.93
C PRO A 171 -5.08 -2.67 4.35
N PHE A 172 -3.83 -2.57 4.77
CA PHE A 172 -3.43 -2.81 6.16
C PHE A 172 -3.87 -1.65 7.04
N ARG A 173 -4.35 -1.90 8.24
CA ARG A 173 -4.30 -0.86 9.26
C ARG A 173 -2.84 -0.58 9.59
N MET A 174 -2.50 0.69 9.82
CA MET A 174 -1.11 1.06 10.12
C MET A 174 -0.54 0.27 11.31
N GLU A 175 -1.35 0.08 12.35
CA GLU A 175 -0.98 -0.70 13.54
C GLU A 175 -0.70 -2.17 13.21
N GLU A 176 -1.49 -2.79 12.34
CA GLU A 176 -1.26 -4.15 11.86
C GLU A 176 0.07 -4.24 11.10
N ALA A 177 0.31 -3.30 10.17
CA ALA A 177 1.54 -3.28 9.38
C ALA A 177 2.79 -3.15 10.26
N VAL A 178 2.76 -2.24 11.24
CA VAL A 178 3.88 -2.06 12.19
C VAL A 178 4.07 -3.29 13.08
N SER A 179 2.97 -3.89 13.56
CA SER A 179 3.04 -5.12 14.36
C SER A 179 3.67 -6.27 13.58
N TRP A 180 3.26 -6.46 12.32
CA TRP A 180 3.85 -7.46 11.43
C TRP A 180 5.32 -7.19 11.14
N ALA A 181 5.71 -5.95 10.82
CA ALA A 181 7.10 -5.58 10.59
C ALA A 181 8.00 -5.89 11.80
N ASN A 182 7.50 -5.63 13.01
CA ASN A 182 8.23 -5.88 14.26
C ASN A 182 8.20 -7.34 14.72
N SER A 183 7.29 -8.18 14.21
CA SER A 183 7.27 -9.60 14.51
C SER A 183 8.39 -10.38 13.80
N ILE A 184 9.01 -9.82 12.79
CA ILE A 184 10.11 -10.41 12.05
C ILE A 184 11.39 -10.19 12.86
N SER A 185 11.86 -11.24 13.55
CA SER A 185 13.06 -11.18 14.41
C SER A 185 14.36 -11.38 13.64
N GLU A 186 14.31 -12.18 12.55
CA GLU A 186 15.45 -12.48 11.70
C GLU A 186 15.05 -12.47 10.20
N PRO A 187 16.00 -12.25 9.28
CA PRO A 187 15.69 -12.31 7.85
C PRO A 187 15.20 -13.70 7.44
N VAL A 188 13.99 -13.76 6.88
CA VAL A 188 13.38 -15.00 6.34
C VAL A 188 13.09 -14.82 4.85
N ASN A 189 12.96 -15.94 4.12
CA ASN A 189 12.54 -15.89 2.72
C ASN A 189 11.19 -15.17 2.60
N GLY A 190 10.94 -14.54 1.45
CA GLY A 190 9.71 -13.81 1.20
C GLY A 190 8.47 -14.67 1.44
N PHE A 191 7.30 -14.08 1.33
CA PHE A 191 6.03 -14.80 1.40
C PHE A 191 5.91 -15.68 0.14
N ASP A 192 6.51 -16.88 0.16
CA ASP A 192 6.46 -17.81 -0.96
C ASP A 192 5.00 -18.16 -1.30
N SER A 193 4.66 -17.98 -2.56
CA SER A 193 3.47 -18.57 -3.14
C SER A 193 3.75 -20.06 -3.30
N GLY A 194 3.30 -20.87 -2.35
CA GLY A 194 3.22 -22.31 -2.51
C GLY A 194 2.30 -22.70 -3.66
#